data_f2587b5dc60f9e3576858bcb88e2cd45
#
_entry.id   f2587b5dc60f9e3576858bcb88e2cd45
#
_cell.length_a   1.000
_cell.length_b   1.000
_cell.length_c   1.000
_cell.angle_alpha   90.00
_cell.angle_beta   90.00
_cell.angle_gamma   90.00
#
_symmetry.space_group_name_H-M   'P 1'
#
loop_
_entity.id
_entity.type
_entity.pdbx_description
1 polymer ?
#
loop_
_entity_poly.entity_id
_entity_poly.type
_entity_poly.pdbx_seq_one_letter_code
_entity_poly.pdbx_strand_id
1 'polypeptide(L)'
;MKIFIQIASYRDPQLVPTLKDMIANAKRPKNLVFGIARQYSESDGFDNLDEFRKDKRFKILDIPYQESRGVCWARNLTQQLYGGEEYTLQIDSHMRFIKDWDDVLIKMIKGLQKDGYKKPLLTGYVPSFDPENDPAGRSQDAWRMAFDRFIPEGAVFFLPETIPGWREMTKPVTARFYSAHFCFTLGEFSNEVQHNPEYYFHGEEISIAARAYTWGYDLFHPHIPVVYHEYTRKGRTKQWDDDKTWGDKNKHSHLTNRKLFGMDGW
;
A
#
# COMPACT_ATOMS: atom_id res chain seq x y z
N MET A 1 -8.00 1.00 19.97
CA MET A 1 -7.06 0.55 18.91
C MET A 1 -7.21 1.52 17.74
N LYS A 2 -6.18 2.32 17.48
CA LYS A 2 -6.15 3.26 16.36
C LYS A 2 -5.38 2.64 15.20
N ILE A 3 -5.77 3.00 13.98
CA ILE A 3 -5.10 2.58 12.74
C ILE A 3 -4.59 3.83 12.05
N PHE A 4 -3.29 3.89 11.79
CA PHE A 4 -2.67 4.92 10.96
C PHE A 4 -2.76 4.50 9.49
N ILE A 5 -3.45 5.30 8.68
CA ILE A 5 -3.66 5.06 7.25
C ILE A 5 -2.67 5.90 6.47
N GLN A 6 -1.84 5.27 5.65
CA GLN A 6 -0.83 5.92 4.82
C GLN A 6 -1.25 5.89 3.36
N ILE A 7 -1.39 7.04 2.73
CA ILE A 7 -1.80 7.18 1.33
C ILE A 7 -0.87 8.16 0.61
N ALA A 8 -0.11 7.65 -0.35
CA ALA A 8 0.57 8.49 -1.34
C ALA A 8 -0.32 8.57 -2.58
N SER A 9 -0.75 9.78 -2.94
CA SER A 9 -1.63 10.02 -4.08
C SER A 9 -0.94 10.94 -5.09
N TYR A 10 -1.01 10.60 -6.37
CA TYR A 10 -0.51 11.42 -7.46
C TYR A 10 -1.61 11.68 -8.48
N ARG A 11 -2.20 12.89 -8.44
CA ARG A 11 -3.22 13.38 -9.37
C ARG A 11 -4.32 12.32 -9.62
N ASP A 12 -4.87 11.75 -8.52
CA ASP A 12 -5.72 10.57 -8.61
C ASP A 12 -7.19 10.89 -8.32
N PRO A 13 -8.10 10.72 -9.31
CA PRO A 13 -9.54 10.95 -9.13
C PRO A 13 -10.18 9.96 -8.16
N GLN A 14 -9.51 8.85 -7.82
CA GLN A 14 -10.03 7.87 -6.87
C GLN A 14 -9.67 8.16 -5.41
N LEU A 15 -8.85 9.18 -5.11
CA LEU A 15 -8.45 9.50 -3.74
C LEU A 15 -9.66 9.79 -2.83
N VAL A 16 -10.52 10.72 -3.23
CA VAL A 16 -11.71 11.09 -2.45
C VAL A 16 -12.70 9.93 -2.35
N PRO A 17 -13.05 9.22 -3.44
CA PRO A 17 -13.87 8.00 -3.36
C PRO A 17 -13.30 6.93 -2.42
N THR A 18 -11.98 6.70 -2.43
CA THR A 18 -11.30 5.74 -1.55
C THR A 18 -11.47 6.12 -0.07
N LEU A 19 -11.24 7.39 0.27
CA LEU A 19 -11.41 7.88 1.64
C LEU A 19 -12.85 7.72 2.13
N LYS A 20 -13.84 8.07 1.29
CA LYS A 20 -15.26 7.95 1.62
C LYS A 20 -15.68 6.49 1.81
N ASP A 21 -15.28 5.61 0.90
CA ASP A 21 -15.59 4.18 0.97
C ASP A 21 -14.96 3.54 2.22
N MET A 22 -13.70 3.82 2.48
CA MET A 22 -12.97 3.33 3.65
C MET A 22 -13.65 3.73 4.96
N ILE A 23 -14.03 5.00 5.10
CA ILE A 23 -14.67 5.53 6.31
C ILE A 23 -16.08 4.93 6.49
N ALA A 24 -16.85 4.87 5.41
CA ALA A 24 -18.22 4.34 5.43
C ALA A 24 -18.27 2.85 5.77
N ASN A 25 -17.27 2.09 5.38
CA ASN A 25 -17.19 0.64 5.60
C ASN A 25 -16.43 0.24 6.87
N ALA A 26 -15.80 1.17 7.57
CA ALA A 26 -15.12 0.85 8.83
C ALA A 26 -16.14 0.63 9.97
N LYS A 27 -15.87 -0.37 10.81
CA LYS A 27 -16.62 -0.61 12.04
C LYS A 27 -16.37 0.48 13.09
N ARG A 28 -15.16 1.02 13.13
CA ARG A 28 -14.73 2.04 14.08
C ARG A 28 -14.10 3.25 13.36
N PRO A 29 -14.86 4.00 12.54
CA PRO A 29 -14.32 5.06 11.71
C PRO A 29 -13.63 6.18 12.52
N LYS A 30 -14.01 6.39 13.77
CA LYS A 30 -13.38 7.37 14.68
C LYS A 30 -11.96 6.99 15.11
N ASN A 31 -11.55 5.73 14.91
CA ASN A 31 -10.22 5.23 15.26
C ASN A 31 -9.21 5.29 14.09
N LEU A 32 -9.65 5.75 12.93
CA LEU A 32 -8.79 5.91 11.76
C LEU A 32 -8.07 7.27 11.84
N VAL A 33 -6.76 7.27 11.61
CA VAL A 33 -5.90 8.46 11.52
C VAL A 33 -5.21 8.42 10.16
N PHE A 34 -5.29 9.49 9.41
CA PHE A 34 -4.85 9.53 8.01
C PHE A 34 -3.59 10.37 7.85
N GLY A 35 -2.55 9.81 7.22
CA GLY A 35 -1.38 10.50 6.70
C GLY A 35 -1.42 10.46 5.18
N ILE A 36 -1.62 11.59 4.54
CA ILE A 36 -1.84 11.68 3.09
C ILE A 36 -0.80 12.59 2.47
N ALA A 37 -0.02 12.09 1.53
CA ALA A 37 0.82 12.89 0.63
C ALA A 37 0.05 13.07 -0.69
N ARG A 38 -0.65 14.19 -0.82
CA ARG A 38 -1.42 14.56 -2.01
C ARG A 38 -0.51 15.32 -2.97
N GLN A 39 -0.12 14.69 -4.06
CA GLN A 39 0.64 15.32 -5.14
C GLN A 39 -0.37 15.78 -6.20
N TYR A 40 -0.66 17.08 -6.20
CA TYR A 40 -1.80 17.65 -6.92
C TYR A 40 -1.40 18.59 -8.05
N SER A 41 -2.32 18.83 -8.97
CA SER A 41 -2.30 19.96 -9.91
C SER A 41 -3.46 20.89 -9.61
N GLU A 42 -3.26 22.20 -9.70
CA GLU A 42 -4.34 23.17 -9.54
C GLU A 42 -5.44 23.01 -10.59
N SER A 43 -5.11 22.44 -11.75
CA SER A 43 -6.09 22.13 -12.79
C SER A 43 -6.98 20.92 -12.47
N ASP A 44 -6.60 20.11 -11.47
CA ASP A 44 -7.28 18.85 -11.13
C ASP A 44 -8.18 19.07 -9.91
N GLY A 45 -9.48 19.30 -10.12
CA GLY A 45 -10.41 19.54 -9.00
C GLY A 45 -10.89 18.26 -8.29
N PHE A 46 -10.65 17.10 -8.86
CA PHE A 46 -11.22 15.82 -8.42
C PHE A 46 -10.60 15.24 -7.13
N ASP A 47 -9.39 15.62 -6.77
CA ASP A 47 -8.67 15.16 -5.58
C ASP A 47 -8.64 16.19 -4.44
N ASN A 48 -9.56 17.16 -4.46
CA ASN A 48 -9.69 18.17 -3.42
C ASN A 48 -10.08 17.55 -2.06
N LEU A 49 -9.31 17.86 -1.01
CA LEU A 49 -9.48 17.31 0.33
C LEU A 49 -10.04 18.33 1.34
N ASP A 50 -10.61 19.46 0.92
CA ASP A 50 -11.08 20.51 1.82
C ASP A 50 -12.15 20.02 2.81
N GLU A 51 -13.00 19.07 2.41
CA GLU A 51 -13.99 18.47 3.30
C GLU A 51 -13.38 17.73 4.50
N PHE A 52 -12.13 17.24 4.37
CA PHE A 52 -11.44 16.49 5.42
C PHE A 52 -10.54 17.36 6.31
N ARG A 53 -10.16 18.57 5.88
CA ARG A 53 -9.15 19.41 6.57
C ARG A 53 -9.55 19.84 7.99
N LYS A 54 -10.84 19.94 8.26
CA LYS A 54 -11.33 20.31 9.59
C LYS A 54 -11.27 19.18 10.61
N ASP A 55 -11.13 17.94 10.14
CA ASP A 55 -11.00 16.76 10.99
C ASP A 55 -9.53 16.53 11.35
N LYS A 56 -9.21 16.64 12.63
CA LYS A 56 -7.83 16.47 13.16
C LYS A 56 -7.24 15.09 12.92
N ARG A 57 -8.04 14.11 12.50
CA ARG A 57 -7.55 12.78 12.13
C ARG A 57 -6.79 12.79 10.80
N PHE A 58 -7.00 13.81 9.97
CA PHE A 58 -6.37 13.94 8.67
C PHE A 58 -5.14 14.83 8.73
N LYS A 59 -3.98 14.23 8.52
CA LYS A 59 -2.67 14.88 8.39
C LYS A 59 -2.34 14.91 6.90
N ILE A 60 -2.60 16.04 6.23
CA ILE A 60 -2.50 16.18 4.77
C ILE A 60 -1.26 17.00 4.43
N LEU A 61 -0.42 16.46 3.56
CA LEU A 61 0.69 17.14 2.91
C LEU A 61 0.27 17.43 1.46
N ASP A 62 0.02 18.70 1.14
CA ASP A 62 -0.22 19.13 -0.24
C ASP A 62 1.11 19.45 -0.91
N ILE A 63 1.35 18.81 -2.03
CA ILE A 63 2.61 18.89 -2.77
C ILE A 63 2.27 19.16 -4.24
N PRO A 64 2.70 20.28 -4.82
CA PRO A 64 2.58 20.47 -6.27
C PRO A 64 3.22 19.29 -7.01
N TYR A 65 2.53 18.74 -8.02
CA TYR A 65 3.00 17.52 -8.69
C TYR A 65 4.40 17.66 -9.29
N GLN A 66 4.81 18.87 -9.64
CA GLN A 66 6.14 19.18 -10.16
C GLN A 66 7.26 18.92 -9.14
N GLU A 67 6.95 18.94 -7.85
CA GLU A 67 7.90 18.68 -6.76
C GLU A 67 8.01 17.19 -6.43
N SER A 68 7.23 16.35 -7.09
CA SER A 68 7.23 14.89 -6.86
C SER A 68 8.59 14.25 -7.19
N ARG A 69 9.02 13.36 -6.29
CA ARG A 69 10.29 12.63 -6.44
C ARG A 69 10.14 11.12 -6.59
N GLY A 70 8.88 10.63 -6.69
CA GLY A 70 8.59 9.22 -6.80
C GLY A 70 7.66 8.74 -5.70
N VAL A 71 7.08 7.55 -5.91
CA VAL A 71 6.10 6.98 -4.97
C VAL A 71 6.72 6.65 -3.61
N CYS A 72 7.96 6.15 -3.58
CA CYS A 72 8.61 5.79 -2.32
C CYS A 72 8.98 7.01 -1.48
N TRP A 73 9.35 8.12 -2.11
CA TRP A 73 9.53 9.39 -1.43
C TRP A 73 8.21 9.88 -0.82
N ALA A 74 7.10 9.83 -1.56
CA ALA A 74 5.80 10.23 -1.04
C ALA A 74 5.32 9.32 0.10
N ARG A 75 5.55 8.00 0.00
CA ARG A 75 5.27 7.05 1.09
C ARG A 75 6.14 7.30 2.31
N ASN A 76 7.42 7.62 2.14
CA ASN A 76 8.28 8.01 3.25
C ASN A 76 7.74 9.24 3.97
N LEU A 77 7.29 10.26 3.23
CA LEU A 77 6.65 11.44 3.84
C LEU A 77 5.40 11.09 4.65
N THR A 78 4.55 10.16 4.16
CA THR A 78 3.39 9.72 4.95
C THR A 78 3.81 8.99 6.22
N GLN A 79 4.87 8.19 6.20
CA GLN A 79 5.38 7.49 7.38
C GLN A 79 5.83 8.45 8.48
N GLN A 80 6.39 9.63 8.12
CA GLN A 80 6.79 10.65 9.11
C GLN A 80 5.59 11.25 9.88
N LEU A 81 4.36 11.05 9.41
CA LEU A 81 3.14 11.53 10.08
C LEU A 81 2.61 10.54 11.13
N TYR A 82 3.22 9.36 11.27
CA TYR A 82 2.86 8.37 12.28
C TYR A 82 2.96 8.95 13.69
N GLY A 83 1.95 8.72 14.51
CA GLY A 83 1.83 9.31 15.85
C GLY A 83 1.74 8.29 16.98
N GLY A 84 2.14 7.02 16.77
CA GLY A 84 2.08 5.98 17.79
C GLY A 84 0.75 5.19 17.80
N GLU A 85 0.02 5.16 16.70
CA GLU A 85 -1.17 4.33 16.53
C GLU A 85 -0.80 2.84 16.62
N GLU A 86 -1.69 1.98 17.17
CA GLU A 86 -1.39 0.56 17.41
C GLU A 86 -1.18 -0.27 16.14
N TYR A 87 -1.84 0.15 15.05
CA TYR A 87 -1.74 -0.50 13.74
C TYR A 87 -1.43 0.53 12.68
N THR A 88 -0.87 0.07 11.56
CA THR A 88 -0.73 0.86 10.35
C THR A 88 -1.30 0.13 9.15
N LEU A 89 -1.90 0.89 8.23
CA LEU A 89 -2.38 0.43 6.92
C LEU A 89 -1.79 1.34 5.84
N GLN A 90 -0.91 0.80 5.00
CA GLN A 90 -0.48 1.47 3.78
C GLN A 90 -1.32 0.98 2.60
N ILE A 91 -1.84 1.90 1.82
CA ILE A 91 -2.63 1.62 0.61
C ILE A 91 -2.32 2.64 -0.49
N ASP A 92 -2.68 2.27 -1.72
CA ASP A 92 -2.77 3.22 -2.82
C ASP A 92 -4.05 4.07 -2.74
N SER A 93 -4.13 5.13 -3.52
CA SER A 93 -5.23 6.10 -3.50
C SER A 93 -6.50 5.64 -4.25
N HIS A 94 -6.53 4.43 -4.78
CA HIS A 94 -7.61 3.88 -5.62
C HIS A 94 -8.05 2.49 -5.14
N MET A 95 -8.65 2.47 -3.94
CA MET A 95 -9.04 1.26 -3.23
C MET A 95 -10.53 1.25 -2.87
N ARG A 96 -11.08 0.05 -2.61
CA ARG A 96 -12.41 -0.15 -2.00
C ARG A 96 -12.32 -1.19 -0.90
N PHE A 97 -13.28 -1.17 0.01
CA PHE A 97 -13.26 -1.96 1.23
C PHE A 97 -14.53 -2.75 1.42
N ILE A 98 -14.43 -3.90 2.08
CA ILE A 98 -15.62 -4.61 2.58
C ILE A 98 -16.14 -3.94 3.86
N LYS A 99 -17.37 -4.28 4.24
CA LYS A 99 -17.94 -3.87 5.54
C LYS A 99 -17.07 -4.39 6.69
N ASP A 100 -16.86 -3.56 7.71
CA ASP A 100 -16.07 -3.86 8.92
C ASP A 100 -14.61 -4.27 8.67
N TRP A 101 -14.02 -3.84 7.57
CA TRP A 101 -12.67 -4.17 7.14
C TRP A 101 -11.59 -4.00 8.24
N ASP A 102 -11.71 -2.94 9.05
CA ASP A 102 -10.79 -2.63 10.15
C ASP A 102 -10.80 -3.70 11.24
N ASP A 103 -11.99 -4.20 11.61
CA ASP A 103 -12.16 -5.28 12.58
C ASP A 103 -11.68 -6.63 12.01
N VAL A 104 -11.93 -6.88 10.72
CA VAL A 104 -11.48 -8.10 10.02
C VAL A 104 -9.95 -8.17 10.01
N LEU A 105 -9.26 -7.12 9.58
CA LEU A 105 -7.80 -7.09 9.54
C LEU A 105 -7.18 -7.22 10.93
N ILE A 106 -7.71 -6.50 11.93
CA ILE A 106 -7.25 -6.62 13.32
C ILE A 106 -7.43 -8.04 13.86
N LYS A 107 -8.55 -8.72 13.54
CA LYS A 107 -8.77 -10.11 13.94
C LYS A 107 -7.76 -11.06 13.31
N MET A 108 -7.41 -10.87 12.04
CA MET A 108 -6.37 -11.65 11.37
C MET A 108 -5.02 -11.50 12.09
N ILE A 109 -4.58 -10.26 12.35
CA ILE A 109 -3.32 -9.99 13.09
C ILE A 109 -3.34 -10.67 14.47
N LYS A 110 -4.42 -10.49 15.24
CA LYS A 110 -4.55 -11.11 16.58
C LYS A 110 -4.58 -12.63 16.54
N GLY A 111 -5.17 -13.21 15.49
CA GLY A 111 -5.16 -14.66 15.26
C GLY A 111 -3.73 -15.18 15.06
N LEU A 112 -2.98 -14.52 14.19
CA LEU A 112 -1.57 -14.85 13.94
C LEU A 112 -0.70 -14.66 15.19
N GLN A 113 -0.95 -13.60 15.98
CA GLN A 113 -0.24 -13.39 17.25
C GLN A 113 -0.52 -14.51 18.27
N LYS A 114 -1.76 -15.02 18.32
CA LYS A 114 -2.08 -16.21 19.16
C LYS A 114 -1.38 -17.48 18.68
N ASP A 115 -1.11 -17.59 17.37
CA ASP A 115 -0.34 -18.69 16.79
C ASP A 115 1.18 -18.54 17.00
N GLY A 116 1.63 -17.47 17.70
CA GLY A 116 3.04 -17.27 18.09
C GLY A 116 3.82 -16.28 17.23
N TYR A 117 3.25 -15.71 16.17
CA TYR A 117 3.91 -14.70 15.35
C TYR A 117 3.90 -13.35 16.08
N LYS A 118 5.07 -12.82 16.40
CA LYS A 118 5.19 -11.57 17.18
C LYS A 118 4.84 -10.32 16.36
N LYS A 119 5.30 -10.26 15.12
CA LYS A 119 5.13 -9.14 14.20
C LYS A 119 4.50 -9.60 12.88
N PRO A 120 3.23 -10.08 12.90
CA PRO A 120 2.57 -10.49 11.66
C PRO A 120 2.24 -9.29 10.78
N LEU A 121 2.47 -9.41 9.48
CA LEU A 121 2.23 -8.40 8.46
C LEU A 121 1.35 -8.97 7.36
N LEU A 122 0.16 -8.41 7.17
CA LEU A 122 -0.73 -8.76 6.06
C LEU A 122 -0.39 -7.92 4.84
N THR A 123 -0.13 -8.57 3.71
CA THR A 123 0.21 -7.91 2.45
C THR A 123 -0.16 -8.81 1.28
N GLY A 124 -0.21 -8.27 0.08
CA GLY A 124 -0.44 -9.05 -1.14
C GLY A 124 -1.05 -8.22 -2.26
N TYR A 125 -1.07 -8.79 -3.45
CA TYR A 125 -1.89 -8.26 -4.51
C TYR A 125 -3.35 -8.55 -4.15
N VAL A 126 -4.11 -7.46 -3.92
CA VAL A 126 -5.52 -7.57 -3.55
C VAL A 126 -6.40 -7.67 -4.79
N PRO A 127 -7.60 -8.29 -4.68
CA PRO A 127 -8.54 -8.43 -5.79
C PRO A 127 -8.86 -7.10 -6.46
N SER A 128 -9.13 -7.16 -7.76
CA SER A 128 -9.48 -5.97 -8.55
C SER A 128 -10.91 -5.52 -8.34
N PHE A 129 -11.16 -4.23 -8.61
CA PHE A 129 -12.48 -3.68 -8.83
C PHE A 129 -12.48 -2.76 -10.05
N ASP A 130 -13.66 -2.53 -10.61
CA ASP A 130 -13.91 -1.56 -11.67
C ASP A 130 -14.67 -0.36 -11.09
N PRO A 131 -14.10 0.85 -11.09
CA PRO A 131 -14.77 2.04 -10.57
C PRO A 131 -16.09 2.39 -11.25
N GLU A 132 -16.25 2.03 -12.54
CA GLU A 132 -17.46 2.28 -13.33
C GLU A 132 -18.57 1.26 -13.00
N ASN A 133 -18.23 0.13 -12.33
CA ASN A 133 -19.16 -0.96 -12.02
C ASN A 133 -18.98 -1.47 -10.57
N ASP A 134 -18.66 -0.60 -9.61
CA ASP A 134 -18.55 -0.97 -8.21
C ASP A 134 -19.93 -0.98 -7.52
N PRO A 135 -20.32 -2.00 -6.73
CA PRO A 135 -19.52 -3.16 -6.31
C PRO A 135 -19.58 -4.40 -7.22
N ALA A 136 -20.40 -4.40 -8.28
CA ALA A 136 -20.60 -5.60 -9.11
C ALA A 136 -19.32 -6.03 -9.86
N GLY A 137 -18.46 -5.06 -10.19
CA GLY A 137 -17.16 -5.29 -10.86
C GLY A 137 -16.02 -5.73 -9.94
N ARG A 138 -16.30 -6.09 -8.68
CA ARG A 138 -15.29 -6.60 -7.76
C ARG A 138 -14.95 -8.06 -8.04
N SER A 139 -13.66 -8.39 -8.13
CA SER A 139 -13.22 -9.78 -8.18
C SER A 139 -13.59 -10.52 -6.90
N GLN A 140 -14.09 -11.75 -7.05
CA GLN A 140 -14.63 -12.52 -5.93
C GLN A 140 -13.62 -13.42 -5.24
N ASP A 141 -12.42 -13.56 -5.78
CA ASP A 141 -11.41 -14.48 -5.26
C ASP A 141 -10.37 -13.77 -4.37
N ALA A 142 -9.91 -14.47 -3.34
CA ALA A 142 -8.74 -14.02 -2.57
C ALA A 142 -7.46 -14.28 -3.37
N TRP A 143 -6.58 -13.29 -3.44
CA TRP A 143 -5.35 -13.35 -4.23
C TRP A 143 -4.11 -13.37 -3.35
N ARG A 144 -3.04 -13.97 -3.88
CA ARG A 144 -1.68 -13.92 -3.36
C ARG A 144 -0.72 -13.35 -4.40
N MET A 145 0.46 -12.93 -3.96
CA MET A 145 1.56 -12.61 -4.85
C MET A 145 2.32 -13.87 -5.21
N ALA A 146 2.43 -14.15 -6.50
CA ALA A 146 3.30 -15.18 -7.04
C ALA A 146 4.53 -14.56 -7.68
N PHE A 147 5.68 -15.23 -7.56
CA PHE A 147 6.89 -14.86 -8.29
C PHE A 147 6.68 -15.07 -9.79
N ASP A 148 6.98 -14.06 -10.59
CA ASP A 148 7.03 -14.17 -12.04
C ASP A 148 8.48 -14.33 -12.51
N ARG A 149 9.29 -13.31 -12.37
CA ARG A 149 10.68 -13.32 -12.85
C ARG A 149 11.55 -12.29 -12.17
N PHE A 150 12.86 -12.52 -12.21
CA PHE A 150 13.84 -11.46 -12.04
C PHE A 150 14.01 -10.69 -13.35
N ILE A 151 14.18 -9.39 -13.28
CA ILE A 151 14.55 -8.58 -14.43
C ILE A 151 16.05 -8.24 -14.36
N PRO A 152 16.71 -8.02 -15.52
CA PRO A 152 18.16 -7.73 -15.57
C PRO A 152 18.58 -6.52 -14.72
N GLU A 153 17.66 -5.58 -14.54
CA GLU A 153 17.86 -4.37 -13.75
C GLU A 153 17.91 -4.61 -12.24
N GLY A 154 17.60 -5.82 -11.76
CA GLY A 154 17.74 -6.20 -10.35
C GLY A 154 16.47 -6.04 -9.51
N ALA A 155 15.31 -5.97 -10.14
CA ALA A 155 14.03 -6.05 -9.46
C ALA A 155 13.33 -7.39 -9.70
N VAL A 156 12.27 -7.63 -8.93
CA VAL A 156 11.40 -8.82 -9.06
C VAL A 156 10.04 -8.37 -9.56
N PHE A 157 9.49 -9.10 -10.53
CA PHE A 157 8.10 -8.94 -10.95
C PHE A 157 7.24 -10.04 -10.35
N PHE A 158 6.01 -9.66 -10.03
CA PHE A 158 5.02 -10.53 -9.40
C PHE A 158 3.75 -10.59 -10.23
N LEU A 159 3.00 -11.68 -10.07
CA LEU A 159 1.67 -11.87 -10.64
C LEU A 159 0.65 -12.10 -9.53
N PRO A 160 -0.60 -11.64 -9.73
CA PRO A 160 -1.69 -12.08 -8.88
C PRO A 160 -2.05 -13.52 -9.20
N GLU A 161 -2.30 -14.30 -8.15
CA GLU A 161 -2.76 -15.69 -8.27
C GLU A 161 -3.85 -15.94 -7.23
N THR A 162 -4.93 -16.62 -7.63
CA THR A 162 -5.98 -17.04 -6.68
C THR A 162 -5.39 -18.00 -5.65
N ILE A 163 -5.70 -17.78 -4.37
CA ILE A 163 -5.32 -18.68 -3.29
C ILE A 163 -6.17 -19.96 -3.41
N PRO A 164 -5.55 -21.15 -3.66
CA PRO A 164 -6.31 -22.38 -3.77
C PRO A 164 -7.09 -22.69 -2.48
N GLY A 165 -8.36 -23.04 -2.60
CA GLY A 165 -9.21 -23.43 -1.45
C GLY A 165 -9.48 -22.30 -0.44
N TRP A 166 -9.35 -21.05 -0.84
CA TRP A 166 -9.46 -19.91 0.08
C TRP A 166 -10.81 -19.84 0.82
N ARG A 167 -11.90 -20.33 0.22
CA ARG A 167 -13.25 -20.29 0.83
C ARG A 167 -13.37 -21.18 2.08
N GLU A 168 -12.56 -22.21 2.19
CA GLU A 168 -12.50 -23.13 3.33
C GLU A 168 -11.45 -22.70 4.37
N MET A 169 -10.64 -21.68 4.05
CA MET A 169 -9.59 -21.21 4.95
C MET A 169 -10.17 -20.35 6.08
N THR A 170 -9.57 -20.50 7.25
CA THR A 170 -9.92 -19.73 8.46
C THR A 170 -8.82 -18.78 8.92
N LYS A 171 -7.66 -18.83 8.26
CA LYS A 171 -6.46 -18.06 8.62
C LYS A 171 -5.73 -17.55 7.38
N PRO A 172 -5.01 -16.40 7.49
CA PRO A 172 -4.10 -15.94 6.46
C PRO A 172 -3.05 -16.98 6.10
N VAL A 173 -2.60 -16.96 4.85
CA VAL A 173 -1.55 -17.86 4.34
C VAL A 173 -0.20 -17.15 4.35
N THR A 174 0.90 -17.89 4.58
CA THR A 174 2.24 -17.31 4.56
C THR A 174 2.58 -16.69 3.21
N ALA A 175 3.24 -15.54 3.25
CA ALA A 175 3.72 -14.81 2.09
C ALA A 175 5.25 -14.71 2.09
N ARG A 176 5.84 -14.54 0.91
CA ARG A 176 7.29 -14.29 0.75
C ARG A 176 7.58 -12.88 0.32
N PHE A 177 6.59 -12.20 -0.26
CA PHE A 177 6.76 -10.92 -0.92
C PHE A 177 5.82 -9.89 -0.30
N TYR A 178 6.27 -8.64 -0.34
CA TYR A 178 5.53 -7.48 0.12
C TYR A 178 4.91 -6.75 -1.06
N SER A 179 3.68 -6.32 -0.92
CA SER A 179 3.02 -5.43 -1.88
C SER A 179 2.88 -4.03 -1.31
N ALA A 180 3.31 -3.06 -2.07
CA ALA A 180 3.28 -1.66 -1.66
C ALA A 180 1.88 -1.02 -1.75
N HIS A 181 0.93 -1.62 -2.46
CA HIS A 181 -0.44 -1.11 -2.52
C HIS A 181 -1.35 -1.64 -1.41
N PHE A 182 -0.89 -2.63 -0.63
CA PHE A 182 -1.59 -3.11 0.56
C PHE A 182 -0.64 -3.70 1.59
N CYS A 183 -0.56 -3.06 2.74
CA CYS A 183 0.17 -3.56 3.90
C CYS A 183 -0.55 -3.18 5.18
N PHE A 184 -0.92 -4.17 6.01
CA PHE A 184 -1.52 -3.95 7.32
C PHE A 184 -0.75 -4.71 8.40
N THR A 185 -0.28 -3.99 9.43
CA THR A 185 0.52 -4.58 10.51
C THR A 185 0.49 -3.69 11.76
N LEU A 186 1.40 -3.97 12.71
CA LEU A 186 1.63 -3.15 13.89
C LEU A 186 2.14 -1.75 13.50
N GLY A 187 1.73 -0.72 14.23
CA GLY A 187 2.04 0.67 13.91
C GLY A 187 3.53 0.99 13.85
N GLU A 188 4.34 0.32 14.69
CA GLU A 188 5.80 0.46 14.75
C GLU A 188 6.50 0.22 13.41
N PHE A 189 5.90 -0.54 12.51
CA PHE A 189 6.41 -0.75 11.15
C PHE A 189 6.68 0.56 10.41
N SER A 190 5.86 1.60 10.68
CA SER A 190 6.04 2.93 10.09
C SER A 190 7.39 3.58 10.43
N ASN A 191 7.99 3.21 11.56
CA ASN A 191 9.31 3.68 11.99
C ASN A 191 10.42 2.69 11.66
N GLU A 192 10.16 1.39 11.83
CA GLU A 192 11.19 0.34 11.70
C GLU A 192 11.55 0.04 10.25
N VAL A 193 10.57 0.09 9.35
CA VAL A 193 10.76 -0.29 7.94
C VAL A 193 10.24 0.81 7.02
N GLN A 194 10.95 1.93 7.01
CA GLN A 194 10.59 3.07 6.19
C GLN A 194 10.89 2.84 4.71
N HIS A 195 10.07 3.40 3.82
CA HIS A 195 10.42 3.49 2.41
C HIS A 195 11.69 4.32 2.24
N ASN A 196 12.62 3.83 1.44
CA ASN A 196 13.77 4.61 1.05
C ASN A 196 13.33 5.66 0.00
N PRO A 197 13.44 6.97 0.29
CA PRO A 197 12.98 8.02 -0.60
C PRO A 197 13.76 8.14 -1.90
N GLU A 198 14.89 7.45 -2.04
CA GLU A 198 15.70 7.41 -3.27
C GLU A 198 15.15 6.43 -4.31
N TYR A 199 14.26 5.51 -3.92
CA TYR A 199 13.56 4.68 -4.90
C TYR A 199 12.46 5.49 -5.58
N TYR A 200 12.52 5.56 -6.90
CA TYR A 200 11.48 6.23 -7.68
C TYR A 200 10.21 5.39 -7.75
N PHE A 201 10.34 4.12 -8.17
CA PHE A 201 9.20 3.20 -8.32
C PHE A 201 9.63 1.74 -8.12
N HIS A 202 10.34 1.12 -9.07
CA HIS A 202 10.65 -0.31 -9.04
C HIS A 202 11.70 -0.67 -7.98
N GLY A 203 11.59 -1.90 -7.45
CA GLY A 203 12.54 -2.49 -6.50
C GLY A 203 12.19 -2.25 -5.04
N GLU A 204 11.23 -1.38 -4.72
CA GLU A 204 10.84 -1.15 -3.34
C GLU A 204 10.21 -2.39 -2.68
N GLU A 205 9.33 -3.12 -3.39
CA GLU A 205 8.59 -4.25 -2.80
C GLU A 205 9.52 -5.33 -2.29
N ILE A 206 10.50 -5.75 -3.09
CA ILE A 206 11.48 -6.75 -2.63
C ILE A 206 12.41 -6.19 -1.55
N SER A 207 12.79 -4.92 -1.62
CA SER A 207 13.57 -4.24 -0.59
C SER A 207 12.84 -4.20 0.74
N ILE A 208 11.57 -3.82 0.74
CA ILE A 208 10.73 -3.80 1.95
C ILE A 208 10.53 -5.23 2.49
N ALA A 209 10.26 -6.22 1.63
CA ALA A 209 10.11 -7.61 2.06
C ALA A 209 11.35 -8.11 2.82
N ALA A 210 12.54 -7.91 2.27
CA ALA A 210 13.79 -8.33 2.90
C ALA A 210 14.05 -7.59 4.22
N ARG A 211 13.83 -6.28 4.24
CA ARG A 211 14.03 -5.45 5.45
C ARG A 211 13.00 -5.76 6.53
N ALA A 212 11.73 -5.98 6.17
CA ALA A 212 10.70 -6.43 7.11
C ALA A 212 11.10 -7.74 7.77
N TYR A 213 11.59 -8.73 6.99
CA TYR A 213 12.08 -9.98 7.53
C TYR A 213 13.23 -9.79 8.53
N THR A 214 14.22 -8.94 8.23
CA THR A 214 15.34 -8.67 9.17
C THR A 214 14.91 -7.94 10.45
N TRP A 215 13.75 -7.27 10.43
CA TRP A 215 13.12 -6.66 11.61
C TRP A 215 12.18 -7.63 12.35
N GLY A 216 12.09 -8.89 11.92
CA GLY A 216 11.32 -9.95 12.57
C GLY A 216 9.83 -9.93 12.22
N TYR A 217 9.45 -9.34 11.08
CA TYR A 217 8.08 -9.42 10.55
C TYR A 217 7.88 -10.70 9.77
N ASP A 218 6.76 -11.37 10.04
CA ASP A 218 6.30 -12.54 9.28
C ASP A 218 5.18 -12.09 8.33
N LEU A 219 5.37 -12.33 7.03
CA LEU A 219 4.46 -11.87 5.98
C LEU A 219 3.36 -12.89 5.70
N PHE A 220 2.13 -12.41 5.50
CA PHE A 220 0.95 -13.22 5.21
C PHE A 220 0.07 -12.56 4.15
N HIS A 221 -0.61 -13.37 3.34
CA HIS A 221 -1.71 -12.91 2.50
C HIS A 221 -3.05 -13.11 3.24
N PRO A 222 -3.95 -12.13 3.25
CA PRO A 222 -5.33 -12.34 3.72
C PRO A 222 -5.96 -13.51 2.97
N HIS A 223 -6.63 -14.42 3.71
CA HIS A 223 -7.27 -15.59 3.12
C HIS A 223 -8.65 -15.30 2.53
N ILE A 224 -9.17 -14.09 2.71
CA ILE A 224 -10.43 -13.60 2.12
C ILE A 224 -10.20 -12.23 1.50
N PRO A 225 -11.00 -11.83 0.49
CA PRO A 225 -11.02 -10.46 0.01
C PRO A 225 -11.44 -9.50 1.13
N VAL A 226 -10.60 -8.52 1.46
CA VAL A 226 -10.89 -7.46 2.46
C VAL A 226 -10.87 -6.09 1.82
N VAL A 227 -9.97 -5.91 0.86
CA VAL A 227 -9.78 -4.67 0.11
C VAL A 227 -9.67 -5.00 -1.36
N TYR A 228 -9.94 -4.02 -2.22
CA TYR A 228 -9.90 -4.12 -3.66
C TYR A 228 -9.09 -2.96 -4.24
N HIS A 229 -8.37 -3.21 -5.32
CA HIS A 229 -7.50 -2.23 -5.98
C HIS A 229 -7.89 -2.03 -7.43
N GLU A 230 -7.80 -0.81 -7.93
CA GLU A 230 -8.02 -0.49 -9.34
C GLU A 230 -6.69 -0.62 -10.10
N TYR A 231 -6.59 -1.59 -11.01
CA TYR A 231 -5.36 -1.90 -11.76
C TYR A 231 -5.31 -1.28 -13.16
N THR A 232 -6.45 -0.83 -13.70
CA THR A 232 -6.51 -0.41 -15.10
C THR A 232 -5.77 0.88 -15.39
N ARG A 233 -5.64 1.75 -14.37
CA ARG A 233 -5.06 3.10 -14.48
C ARG A 233 -5.77 3.96 -15.53
N LYS A 234 -6.97 3.59 -15.95
CA LYS A 234 -7.78 4.29 -16.94
C LYS A 234 -8.15 5.68 -16.40
N GLY A 235 -7.91 6.71 -17.22
CA GLY A 235 -8.26 8.09 -16.87
C GLY A 235 -7.38 8.73 -15.79
N ARG A 236 -6.28 8.10 -15.37
CA ARG A 236 -5.32 8.65 -14.41
C ARG A 236 -4.02 9.10 -15.07
N THR A 237 -3.55 10.29 -14.72
CA THR A 237 -2.19 10.73 -15.01
C THR A 237 -1.23 9.99 -14.09
N LYS A 238 -0.20 9.38 -14.65
CA LYS A 238 0.83 8.70 -13.89
C LYS A 238 2.04 9.61 -13.73
N GLN A 239 2.80 9.42 -12.68
CA GLN A 239 3.95 10.26 -12.41
C GLN A 239 4.95 10.30 -13.58
N TRP A 240 5.18 9.18 -14.25
CA TRP A 240 6.07 9.11 -15.42
C TRP A 240 5.49 9.73 -16.71
N ASP A 241 4.20 10.07 -16.74
CA ASP A 241 3.62 10.86 -17.84
C ASP A 241 4.10 12.31 -17.75
N ASP A 242 4.25 12.85 -16.54
CA ASP A 242 4.70 14.22 -16.26
C ASP A 242 6.23 14.34 -16.10
N ASP A 243 6.86 13.35 -15.48
CA ASP A 243 8.31 13.36 -15.19
C ASP A 243 9.13 12.78 -16.35
N LYS A 244 9.70 13.63 -17.17
CA LYS A 244 10.52 13.20 -18.33
C LYS A 244 11.86 12.56 -17.94
N THR A 245 12.27 12.64 -16.66
CA THR A 245 13.50 12.04 -16.13
C THR A 245 13.25 10.71 -15.40
N TRP A 246 12.03 10.21 -15.42
CA TRP A 246 11.63 9.00 -14.68
C TRP A 246 12.51 7.78 -14.97
N GLY A 247 12.99 7.64 -16.22
CA GLY A 247 13.84 6.51 -16.62
C GLY A 247 15.18 6.50 -15.87
N ASP A 248 15.85 7.65 -15.75
CA ASP A 248 17.12 7.76 -15.01
C ASP A 248 16.91 7.56 -13.50
N LYS A 249 15.82 8.11 -12.95
CA LYS A 249 15.47 7.92 -11.54
C LYS A 249 15.16 6.45 -11.24
N ASN A 250 14.45 5.78 -12.12
CA ASN A 250 14.16 4.35 -11.97
C ASN A 250 15.42 3.48 -12.12
N LYS A 251 16.34 3.86 -13.02
CA LYS A 251 17.67 3.23 -13.12
C LYS A 251 18.46 3.37 -11.81
N HIS A 252 18.42 4.53 -11.18
CA HIS A 252 19.03 4.72 -9.85
C HIS A 252 18.40 3.78 -8.81
N SER A 253 17.08 3.62 -8.81
CA SER A 253 16.38 2.68 -7.94
C SER A 253 16.88 1.24 -8.14
N HIS A 254 17.06 0.82 -9.38
CA HIS A 254 17.57 -0.52 -9.69
C HIS A 254 19.02 -0.69 -9.20
N LEU A 255 19.89 0.30 -9.38
CA LEU A 255 21.26 0.25 -8.86
C LEU A 255 21.30 0.16 -7.34
N THR A 256 20.45 0.93 -6.66
CA THR A 256 20.31 0.87 -5.20
C THR A 256 19.85 -0.51 -4.73
N ASN A 257 18.91 -1.10 -5.45
CA ASN A 257 18.40 -2.45 -5.17
C ASN A 257 19.48 -3.53 -5.38
N ARG A 258 20.23 -3.45 -6.49
CA ARG A 258 21.35 -4.36 -6.78
C ARG A 258 22.43 -4.31 -5.70
N LYS A 259 22.79 -3.10 -5.25
CA LYS A 259 23.72 -2.92 -4.12
C LYS A 259 23.20 -3.54 -2.83
N LEU A 260 21.92 -3.31 -2.50
CA LEU A 260 21.29 -3.88 -1.31
C LEU A 260 21.40 -5.42 -1.27
N PHE A 261 21.25 -6.06 -2.42
CA PHE A 261 21.28 -7.53 -2.53
C PHE A 261 22.64 -8.11 -2.96
N GLY A 262 23.69 -7.28 -3.06
CA GLY A 262 25.04 -7.74 -3.44
C GLY A 262 25.12 -8.32 -4.85
N MET A 263 24.28 -7.89 -5.78
CA MET A 263 24.19 -8.48 -7.13
C MET A 263 25.34 -8.09 -8.06
N ASP A 264 26.08 -7.01 -7.77
CA ASP A 264 27.16 -6.50 -8.63
C ASP A 264 28.55 -6.91 -8.14
N GLY A 265 28.62 -7.79 -7.16
CA GLY A 265 29.88 -8.14 -6.48
C GLY A 265 30.42 -6.97 -5.66
N TRP A 266 31.09 -7.26 -4.57
CA TRP A 266 31.84 -6.29 -3.75
C TRP A 266 33.28 -6.28 -4.24
#